data_b80e2256e051d0a793a95a82d1f58f96
#
_entry.id   b80e2256e051d0a793a95a82d1f58f96
#
_cell.length_a   1.000
_cell.length_b   1.000
_cell.length_c   1.000
_cell.angle_alpha   90.00
_cell.angle_beta   90.00
_cell.angle_gamma   90.00
#
_symmetry.space_group_name_H-M   'P 1'
#
loop_
_entity.id
_entity.type
_entity.pdbx_description
1 polymer ?
#
loop_
_entity_poly.entity_id
_entity_poly.type
_entity_poly.pdbx_seq_one_letter_code
_entity_poly.pdbx_strand_id
1 'polypeptide(L)'
;MLQYKAPVMDMKFLIEDVFNYYPHYAKYPEFAEATPDLVDAILQECAKFCENELLPLNQSGDKEGCKFDNGVVTTPTGFKEAYNKYVEGGWQSLSHPVEHGGQGLPPSLGMAKQEMMGTANWSWAMYPGLSHGAMNTIQSHGTEEQKELYLTRLTEGTWTGTMCLTEPQCGTDLGQVKTKAIPNGDGTYDIVGTKIFISAGEHDLTENIIHIVLARLPGAPEGTRGISLFIVPKVQVDQQGNLGESNNVTCGAIEDKMGIKASSTAVLNFDNAKGVLIGPENKGLECMFTFMNTARVGTALQGVCASELAYQNSLLYAKDRLSMRALTGKKCPDKVADPIIVHPDVRKMLMTQKAITEGGRAMVYYTAKIVDEIEMAKTEEARKEADDRLGFITPILKAFLTELGCESASHGMQVFGGHGYIKEWGMEQIVRDVRIATLYEGTTGIQALDLLGRKILLTRGKSLKAFSKEVLVFCKNNSMISSNPHKRQMNKFVWALSKNVANWQQYTMRLALRAKKDRDIVGSASVDYLMYSGYIMMGYFWAQMAQTAYEKLATDVEN
;
A
#
# COMPACT_ATOMS: atom_id res chain seq x y z
N MET A 1 -4.00 -24.40 -8.98
CA MET A 1 -3.02 -23.40 -8.49
C MET A 1 -3.34 -22.04 -9.08
N LEU A 2 -3.21 -20.99 -8.28
CA LEU A 2 -3.31 -19.61 -8.75
C LEU A 2 -2.31 -19.33 -9.87
N GLN A 3 -2.72 -18.52 -10.82
CA GLN A 3 -1.89 -18.04 -11.92
C GLN A 3 -1.78 -16.52 -11.84
N TYR A 4 -0.62 -16.00 -12.15
CA TYR A 4 -0.36 -14.58 -12.25
C TYR A 4 0.60 -14.28 -13.38
N LYS A 5 0.25 -13.30 -14.18
CA LYS A 5 1.10 -12.69 -15.18
C LYS A 5 1.16 -11.20 -14.90
N ALA A 6 2.33 -10.67 -14.64
CA ALA A 6 2.48 -9.25 -14.33
C ALA A 6 1.97 -8.39 -15.52
N PRO A 7 1.05 -7.43 -15.26
CA PRO A 7 0.43 -6.63 -16.33
C PRO A 7 1.34 -5.47 -16.75
N VAL A 8 2.57 -5.80 -17.20
CA VAL A 8 3.62 -4.81 -17.52
C VAL A 8 3.15 -3.80 -18.57
N MET A 9 2.35 -4.24 -19.56
CA MET A 9 1.82 -3.32 -20.57
C MET A 9 0.86 -2.29 -19.99
N ASP A 10 -0.02 -2.69 -19.06
CA ASP A 10 -0.95 -1.78 -18.38
C ASP A 10 -0.20 -0.83 -17.45
N MET A 11 0.86 -1.31 -16.79
CA MET A 11 1.75 -0.47 -15.97
C MET A 11 2.47 0.57 -16.83
N LYS A 12 3.05 0.16 -17.96
CA LYS A 12 3.71 1.06 -18.92
C LYS A 12 2.74 2.10 -19.47
N PHE A 13 1.51 1.71 -19.82
CA PHE A 13 0.49 2.66 -20.27
C PHE A 13 0.25 3.78 -19.25
N LEU A 14 0.19 3.46 -17.96
CA LEU A 14 0.06 4.47 -16.90
C LEU A 14 1.33 5.32 -16.76
N ILE A 15 2.49 4.69 -16.74
CA ILE A 15 3.80 5.35 -16.54
C ILE A 15 4.12 6.29 -17.71
N GLU A 16 4.04 5.77 -18.92
CA GLU A 16 4.49 6.46 -20.11
C GLU A 16 3.45 7.43 -20.64
N ASP A 17 2.21 6.99 -20.77
CA ASP A 17 1.20 7.68 -21.56
C ASP A 17 0.22 8.50 -20.72
N VAL A 18 -0.28 7.95 -19.61
CA VAL A 18 -1.31 8.64 -18.80
C VAL A 18 -0.68 9.67 -17.87
N PHE A 19 0.36 9.29 -17.13
CA PHE A 19 0.97 10.15 -16.10
C PHE A 19 2.28 10.80 -16.52
N ASN A 20 2.83 10.43 -17.68
CA ASN A 20 4.08 11.02 -18.23
C ASN A 20 5.21 11.04 -17.20
N TYR A 21 5.61 9.88 -16.69
CA TYR A 21 6.64 9.79 -15.65
C TYR A 21 8.02 10.25 -16.14
N TYR A 22 8.41 9.99 -17.39
CA TYR A 22 9.73 10.39 -17.87
C TYR A 22 9.96 11.91 -17.89
N PRO A 23 9.02 12.75 -18.37
CA PRO A 23 9.11 14.19 -18.16
C PRO A 23 9.06 14.62 -16.70
N HIS A 24 8.46 13.83 -15.81
CA HIS A 24 8.48 14.08 -14.38
C HIS A 24 9.86 13.74 -13.79
N TYR A 25 10.45 12.59 -14.11
CA TYR A 25 11.79 12.22 -13.67
C TYR A 25 12.86 13.20 -14.15
N ALA A 26 12.76 13.67 -15.40
CA ALA A 26 13.69 14.63 -15.97
C ALA A 26 13.75 15.99 -15.25
N LYS A 27 12.80 16.29 -14.34
CA LYS A 27 12.85 17.49 -13.49
C LYS A 27 13.88 17.38 -12.37
N TYR A 28 14.29 16.17 -12.02
CA TYR A 28 15.11 15.85 -10.87
C TYR A 28 16.42 15.19 -11.34
N PRO A 29 17.58 15.87 -11.17
CA PRO A 29 18.88 15.29 -11.55
C PRO A 29 19.14 13.93 -10.86
N GLU A 30 18.62 13.75 -9.67
CA GLU A 30 18.72 12.52 -8.88
C GLU A 30 18.08 11.31 -9.57
N PHE A 31 17.10 11.54 -10.44
CA PHE A 31 16.37 10.51 -11.18
C PHE A 31 16.84 10.36 -12.64
N ALA A 32 18.00 10.93 -13.00
CA ALA A 32 18.51 10.93 -14.38
C ALA A 32 18.69 9.52 -14.97
N GLU A 33 19.00 8.52 -14.11
CA GLU A 33 19.16 7.13 -14.53
C GLU A 33 17.84 6.43 -14.86
N ALA A 34 16.68 6.96 -14.44
CA ALA A 34 15.36 6.37 -14.69
C ALA A 34 14.90 6.59 -16.15
N THR A 35 15.70 6.10 -17.09
CA THR A 35 15.41 6.16 -18.54
C THR A 35 14.31 5.16 -18.93
N PRO A 36 13.63 5.36 -20.08
CA PRO A 36 12.63 4.42 -20.57
C PRO A 36 13.11 2.98 -20.66
N ASP A 37 14.33 2.79 -21.20
CA ASP A 37 14.92 1.46 -21.38
C ASP A 37 15.23 0.77 -20.04
N LEU A 38 15.77 1.52 -19.07
CA LEU A 38 16.04 0.98 -17.74
C LEU A 38 14.74 0.65 -17.00
N VAL A 39 13.74 1.52 -17.05
CA VAL A 39 12.43 1.28 -16.43
C VAL A 39 11.78 0.03 -17.03
N ASP A 40 11.80 -0.12 -18.36
CA ASP A 40 11.26 -1.33 -19.01
C ASP A 40 12.00 -2.59 -18.56
N ALA A 41 13.34 -2.57 -18.55
CA ALA A 41 14.15 -3.70 -18.07
C ALA A 41 13.81 -4.08 -16.63
N ILE A 42 13.70 -3.09 -15.73
CA ILE A 42 13.33 -3.31 -14.32
C ILE A 42 11.94 -3.95 -14.20
N LEU A 43 10.95 -3.45 -14.94
CA LEU A 43 9.60 -4.00 -14.91
C LEU A 43 9.56 -5.45 -15.42
N GLN A 44 10.28 -5.76 -16.51
CA GLN A 44 10.35 -7.11 -17.06
C GLN A 44 11.06 -8.10 -16.13
N GLU A 45 12.19 -7.72 -15.53
CA GLU A 45 12.92 -8.59 -14.60
C GLU A 45 12.16 -8.77 -13.29
N CYS A 46 11.52 -7.72 -12.77
CA CYS A 46 10.63 -7.82 -11.61
C CYS A 46 9.45 -8.78 -11.89
N ALA A 47 8.84 -8.70 -13.07
CA ALA A 47 7.79 -9.62 -13.49
C ALA A 47 8.25 -11.07 -13.44
N LYS A 48 9.43 -11.37 -14.00
CA LYS A 48 10.01 -12.73 -13.99
C LYS A 48 10.26 -13.22 -12.56
N PHE A 49 10.82 -12.37 -11.70
CA PHE A 49 11.04 -12.71 -10.30
C PHE A 49 9.72 -13.04 -9.58
N CYS A 50 8.70 -12.21 -9.77
CA CYS A 50 7.39 -12.40 -9.14
C CYS A 50 6.69 -13.67 -9.62
N GLU A 51 6.71 -13.93 -10.93
CA GLU A 51 6.06 -15.08 -11.55
C GLU A 51 6.75 -16.40 -11.22
N ASN A 52 8.09 -16.42 -11.16
CA ASN A 52 8.87 -17.65 -11.01
C ASN A 52 9.29 -17.96 -9.57
N GLU A 53 9.54 -16.93 -8.73
CA GLU A 53 10.04 -17.13 -7.38
C GLU A 53 8.97 -16.92 -6.31
N LEU A 54 8.10 -15.91 -6.45
CA LEU A 54 7.14 -15.55 -5.40
C LEU A 54 5.79 -16.25 -5.54
N LEU A 55 5.24 -16.33 -6.75
CA LEU A 55 3.93 -16.93 -6.98
C LEU A 55 3.87 -18.42 -6.57
N PRO A 56 4.87 -19.27 -6.85
CA PRO A 56 4.85 -20.66 -6.40
C PRO A 56 4.77 -20.83 -4.89
N LEU A 57 5.29 -19.85 -4.15
CA LEU A 57 5.30 -19.83 -2.68
C LEU A 57 3.99 -19.30 -2.06
N ASN A 58 3.05 -18.78 -2.84
CA ASN A 58 1.83 -18.17 -2.33
C ASN A 58 0.94 -19.18 -1.60
N GLN A 59 0.44 -20.19 -2.32
CA GLN A 59 -0.44 -21.22 -1.73
C GLN A 59 0.31 -22.20 -0.81
N SER A 60 1.57 -22.54 -1.11
CA SER A 60 2.37 -23.41 -0.25
C SER A 60 2.66 -22.73 1.09
N GLY A 61 2.99 -21.43 1.08
CA GLY A 61 3.21 -20.65 2.28
C GLY A 61 1.96 -20.50 3.14
N ASP A 62 0.78 -20.24 2.56
CA ASP A 62 -0.48 -20.20 3.31
C ASP A 62 -0.82 -21.54 3.96
N LYS A 63 -0.54 -22.65 3.25
CA LYS A 63 -0.77 -23.99 3.77
C LYS A 63 0.18 -24.36 4.90
N GLU A 64 1.46 -24.01 4.80
CA GLU A 64 2.47 -24.30 5.80
C GLU A 64 2.38 -23.37 7.00
N GLY A 65 2.22 -22.06 6.76
CA GLY A 65 2.25 -21.02 7.79
C GLY A 65 3.64 -20.82 8.40
N CYS A 66 3.80 -19.80 9.23
CA CYS A 66 4.98 -19.63 10.06
C CYS A 66 4.94 -20.59 11.26
N LYS A 67 6.09 -21.09 11.68
CA LYS A 67 6.25 -21.96 12.84
C LYS A 67 6.89 -21.18 13.98
N PHE A 68 6.32 -21.32 15.18
CA PHE A 68 6.86 -20.71 16.40
C PHE A 68 7.32 -21.81 17.36
N ASP A 69 8.55 -21.72 17.79
CA ASP A 69 9.11 -22.61 18.79
C ASP A 69 10.08 -21.85 19.71
N ASN A 70 9.76 -21.81 21.02
CA ASN A 70 10.62 -21.22 22.05
C ASN A 70 11.18 -19.82 21.73
N GLY A 71 10.36 -18.92 21.19
CA GLY A 71 10.74 -17.55 20.87
C GLY A 71 11.32 -17.37 19.47
N VAL A 72 11.52 -18.43 18.71
CA VAL A 72 12.03 -18.42 17.34
C VAL A 72 10.90 -18.64 16.35
N VAL A 73 10.90 -17.87 15.28
CA VAL A 73 9.95 -18.02 14.16
C VAL A 73 10.70 -18.49 12.93
N THR A 74 10.23 -19.59 12.36
CA THR A 74 10.67 -20.08 11.06
C THR A 74 9.62 -19.75 10.01
N THR A 75 10.03 -19.09 8.95
CA THR A 75 9.17 -18.78 7.80
C THR A 75 8.90 -20.04 6.94
N PRO A 76 7.84 -20.06 6.12
CA PRO A 76 7.57 -21.22 5.26
C PRO A 76 8.72 -21.56 4.32
N THR A 77 8.80 -22.83 3.96
CA THR A 77 9.80 -23.37 3.01
C THR A 77 9.87 -22.53 1.73
N GLY A 78 11.07 -22.13 1.32
CA GLY A 78 11.35 -21.33 0.14
C GLY A 78 11.32 -19.80 0.37
N PHE A 79 10.79 -19.31 1.50
CA PHE A 79 10.68 -17.87 1.78
C PHE A 79 12.06 -17.22 1.95
N LYS A 80 12.95 -17.88 2.66
CA LYS A 80 14.32 -17.40 2.88
C LYS A 80 15.15 -17.40 1.60
N GLU A 81 15.04 -18.43 0.81
CA GLU A 81 15.70 -18.52 -0.50
C GLU A 81 15.22 -17.43 -1.47
N ALA A 82 13.90 -17.20 -1.51
CA ALA A 82 13.33 -16.10 -2.30
C ALA A 82 13.81 -14.73 -1.77
N TYR A 83 13.95 -14.56 -0.45
CA TYR A 83 14.47 -13.34 0.14
C TYR A 83 15.95 -13.10 -0.23
N ASN A 84 16.79 -14.14 -0.21
CA ASN A 84 18.18 -14.03 -0.65
C ASN A 84 18.27 -13.62 -2.13
N LYS A 85 17.48 -14.22 -3.02
CA LYS A 85 17.40 -13.81 -4.44
C LYS A 85 16.90 -12.37 -4.62
N TYR A 86 15.99 -11.92 -3.76
CA TYR A 86 15.50 -10.54 -3.75
C TYR A 86 16.62 -9.55 -3.39
N VAL A 87 17.43 -9.88 -2.39
CA VAL A 87 18.59 -9.09 -1.96
C VAL A 87 19.67 -9.10 -3.03
N GLU A 88 20.05 -10.28 -3.53
CA GLU A 88 21.04 -10.44 -4.61
C GLU A 88 20.66 -9.70 -5.89
N GLY A 89 19.36 -9.64 -6.21
CA GLY A 89 18.81 -8.88 -7.33
C GLY A 89 18.77 -7.37 -7.12
N GLY A 90 19.15 -6.86 -5.95
CA GLY A 90 19.15 -5.43 -5.63
C GLY A 90 17.73 -4.83 -5.47
N TRP A 91 16.72 -5.67 -5.29
CA TRP A 91 15.32 -5.20 -5.23
C TRP A 91 15.02 -4.38 -3.98
N GLN A 92 15.70 -4.65 -2.86
CA GLN A 92 15.54 -3.89 -1.61
C GLN A 92 16.06 -2.45 -1.78
N SER A 93 17.20 -2.28 -2.44
CA SER A 93 17.92 -1.01 -2.58
C SER A 93 17.37 -0.08 -3.68
N LEU A 94 16.42 -0.55 -4.51
CA LEU A 94 15.98 0.09 -5.76
C LEU A 94 15.70 1.59 -5.64
N SER A 95 14.92 2.01 -4.66
CA SER A 95 14.46 3.40 -4.48
C SER A 95 14.99 4.06 -3.20
N HIS A 96 16.14 3.62 -2.71
CA HIS A 96 16.80 4.22 -1.56
C HIS A 96 18.01 5.07 -1.98
N PRO A 97 18.42 6.05 -1.15
CA PRO A 97 19.53 6.95 -1.46
C PRO A 97 20.85 6.22 -1.72
N VAL A 98 21.60 6.70 -2.70
CA VAL A 98 22.91 6.13 -3.11
C VAL A 98 23.93 6.18 -1.97
N GLU A 99 23.88 7.21 -1.12
CA GLU A 99 24.77 7.42 0.02
C GLU A 99 24.69 6.29 1.06
N HIS A 100 23.60 5.53 1.08
CA HIS A 100 23.39 4.38 1.96
C HIS A 100 23.34 3.04 1.19
N GLY A 101 23.94 2.98 0.00
CA GLY A 101 23.99 1.77 -0.82
C GLY A 101 22.74 1.52 -1.67
N GLY A 102 21.85 2.52 -1.80
CA GLY A 102 20.70 2.45 -2.67
C GLY A 102 21.04 2.71 -4.13
N GLN A 103 20.07 2.45 -5.02
CA GLN A 103 20.23 2.72 -6.46
C GLN A 103 19.70 4.12 -6.85
N GLY A 104 19.07 4.85 -5.95
CA GLY A 104 18.59 6.22 -6.16
C GLY A 104 17.47 6.35 -7.20
N LEU A 105 16.78 5.25 -7.55
CA LEU A 105 15.69 5.29 -8.50
C LEU A 105 14.38 5.81 -7.86
N PRO A 106 13.46 6.37 -8.65
CA PRO A 106 12.26 7.00 -8.11
C PRO A 106 11.41 6.08 -7.23
N PRO A 107 10.87 6.56 -6.09
CA PRO A 107 9.89 5.83 -5.26
C PRO A 107 8.69 5.32 -6.06
N SER A 108 8.25 6.07 -7.05
CA SER A 108 7.15 5.68 -7.94
C SER A 108 7.45 4.39 -8.72
N LEU A 109 8.69 4.14 -9.11
CA LEU A 109 9.12 2.86 -9.71
C LEU A 109 9.15 1.74 -8.65
N GLY A 110 9.58 2.06 -7.43
CA GLY A 110 9.49 1.16 -6.27
C GLY A 110 8.06 0.69 -6.00
N MET A 111 7.05 1.54 -6.23
CA MET A 111 5.64 1.21 -6.08
C MET A 111 5.16 0.20 -7.14
N ALA A 112 5.60 0.32 -8.39
CA ALA A 112 5.29 -0.66 -9.44
C ALA A 112 5.89 -2.04 -9.12
N LYS A 113 7.14 -2.08 -8.63
CA LYS A 113 7.77 -3.29 -8.09
C LYS A 113 6.91 -3.90 -6.97
N GLN A 114 6.49 -3.10 -6.00
CA GLN A 114 5.71 -3.58 -4.85
C GLN A 114 4.34 -4.13 -5.27
N GLU A 115 3.70 -3.58 -6.30
CA GLU A 115 2.46 -4.12 -6.88
C GLU A 115 2.68 -5.54 -7.40
N MET A 116 3.71 -5.75 -8.20
CA MET A 116 3.99 -7.07 -8.78
C MET A 116 4.30 -8.11 -7.68
N MET A 117 5.15 -7.76 -6.73
CA MET A 117 5.50 -8.64 -5.60
C MET A 117 4.29 -8.95 -4.71
N GLY A 118 3.50 -7.93 -4.37
CA GLY A 118 2.31 -8.08 -3.55
C GLY A 118 1.22 -8.90 -4.23
N THR A 119 1.07 -8.79 -5.55
CA THR A 119 0.11 -9.60 -6.32
C THR A 119 0.55 -11.06 -6.37
N ALA A 120 1.83 -11.31 -6.58
CA ALA A 120 2.38 -12.67 -6.60
C ALA A 120 2.29 -13.35 -5.22
N ASN A 121 2.67 -12.64 -4.14
CA ASN A 121 2.66 -13.19 -2.78
C ASN A 121 2.64 -12.08 -1.72
N TRP A 122 1.46 -11.66 -1.29
CA TRP A 122 1.32 -10.59 -0.30
C TRP A 122 1.98 -10.93 1.03
N SER A 123 1.84 -12.16 1.51
CA SER A 123 2.43 -12.59 2.79
C SER A 123 3.95 -12.44 2.80
N TRP A 124 4.62 -12.78 1.71
CA TRP A 124 6.06 -12.61 1.57
C TRP A 124 6.45 -11.14 1.42
N ALA A 125 5.71 -10.38 0.60
CA ALA A 125 6.00 -8.97 0.32
C ALA A 125 5.90 -8.06 1.56
N MET A 126 5.23 -8.49 2.62
CA MET A 126 5.16 -7.75 3.89
C MET A 126 6.53 -7.60 4.57
N TYR A 127 7.43 -8.58 4.48
CA TYR A 127 8.74 -8.50 5.11
C TYR A 127 9.58 -7.33 4.57
N PRO A 128 9.88 -7.23 3.26
CA PRO A 128 10.59 -6.07 2.72
C PRO A 128 9.77 -4.78 2.79
N GLY A 129 8.44 -4.85 2.73
CA GLY A 129 7.57 -3.68 2.80
C GLY A 129 7.65 -2.93 4.13
N LEU A 130 7.77 -3.64 5.26
CA LEU A 130 7.95 -3.02 6.57
C LEU A 130 9.35 -2.42 6.72
N SER A 131 10.39 -3.08 6.18
CA SER A 131 11.75 -2.54 6.16
C SER A 131 11.81 -1.19 5.46
N HIS A 132 11.10 -1.03 4.34
CA HIS A 132 10.98 0.25 3.63
C HIS A 132 10.41 1.37 4.52
N GLY A 133 9.37 1.08 5.30
CA GLY A 133 8.81 2.06 6.25
C GLY A 133 9.79 2.45 7.36
N ALA A 134 10.56 1.50 7.88
CA ALA A 134 11.61 1.76 8.88
C ALA A 134 12.73 2.62 8.29
N MET A 135 13.21 2.31 7.08
CA MET A 135 14.22 3.10 6.38
C MET A 135 13.77 4.55 6.17
N ASN A 136 12.55 4.78 5.66
CA ASN A 136 12.02 6.11 5.46
C ASN A 136 11.93 6.92 6.77
N THR A 137 11.62 6.24 7.87
CA THR A 137 11.53 6.89 9.20
C THR A 137 12.91 7.28 9.71
N ILE A 138 13.90 6.41 9.61
CA ILE A 138 15.29 6.70 10.01
C ILE A 138 15.88 7.79 9.10
N GLN A 139 15.68 7.71 7.79
CA GLN A 139 16.14 8.73 6.84
C GLN A 139 15.60 10.12 7.16
N SER A 140 14.30 10.21 7.54
CA SER A 140 13.64 11.50 7.79
C SER A 140 13.92 12.09 9.15
N HIS A 141 14.18 11.27 10.18
CA HIS A 141 14.18 11.72 11.58
C HIS A 141 15.41 11.28 12.38
N GLY A 142 16.23 10.37 11.84
CA GLY A 142 17.46 9.91 12.50
C GLY A 142 18.57 10.95 12.45
N THR A 143 19.52 10.86 13.41
CA THR A 143 20.79 11.57 13.32
C THR A 143 21.66 10.95 12.21
N GLU A 144 22.72 11.67 11.79
CA GLU A 144 23.63 11.13 10.76
C GLU A 144 24.29 9.80 11.23
N GLU A 145 24.66 9.71 12.52
CA GLU A 145 25.20 8.48 13.11
C GLU A 145 24.18 7.32 13.07
N GLN A 146 22.89 7.61 13.32
CA GLN A 146 21.82 6.61 13.23
C GLN A 146 21.60 6.15 11.78
N LYS A 147 21.65 7.09 10.82
CA LYS A 147 21.52 6.77 9.40
C LYS A 147 22.69 5.88 8.93
N GLU A 148 23.93 6.26 9.23
CA GLU A 148 25.11 5.48 8.87
C GLU A 148 25.05 4.06 9.48
N LEU A 149 24.62 3.95 10.75
CA LEU A 149 24.58 2.67 11.47
C LEU A 149 23.51 1.71 10.94
N TYR A 150 22.31 2.21 10.63
CA TYR A 150 21.17 1.34 10.33
C TYR A 150 20.78 1.30 8.85
N LEU A 151 20.88 2.41 8.11
CA LEU A 151 20.30 2.48 6.76
C LEU A 151 21.05 1.60 5.76
N THR A 152 22.39 1.55 5.82
CA THR A 152 23.18 0.73 4.88
C THR A 152 22.75 -0.74 4.96
N ARG A 153 22.68 -1.30 6.16
CA ARG A 153 22.30 -2.71 6.37
C ARG A 153 20.84 -2.99 6.00
N LEU A 154 19.93 -2.05 6.27
CA LEU A 154 18.54 -2.15 5.87
C LEU A 154 18.38 -2.05 4.35
N THR A 155 19.16 -1.18 3.70
CA THR A 155 19.15 -0.98 2.24
C THR A 155 19.76 -2.19 1.52
N GLU A 156 20.82 -2.77 2.04
CA GLU A 156 21.39 -4.03 1.56
C GLU A 156 20.43 -5.22 1.73
N GLY A 157 19.47 -5.12 2.68
CA GLY A 157 18.53 -6.19 3.01
C GLY A 157 19.11 -7.25 3.94
N THR A 158 20.32 -7.04 4.50
CA THR A 158 20.92 -7.93 5.51
C THR A 158 20.22 -7.80 6.85
N TRP A 159 19.57 -6.67 7.11
CA TRP A 159 18.66 -6.44 8.22
C TRP A 159 17.27 -6.05 7.72
N THR A 160 16.27 -6.30 8.57
CA THR A 160 14.88 -5.87 8.31
C THR A 160 14.40 -4.88 9.36
N GLY A 161 13.28 -4.22 9.08
CA GLY A 161 12.68 -3.26 9.98
C GLY A 161 11.23 -3.56 10.29
N THR A 162 10.75 -3.12 11.46
CA THR A 162 9.34 -3.29 11.89
C THR A 162 8.79 -2.03 12.53
N MET A 163 7.47 -1.98 12.64
CA MET A 163 6.71 -0.92 13.31
C MET A 163 6.02 -1.46 14.57
N CYS A 164 6.40 -0.95 15.75
CA CYS A 164 5.91 -1.44 17.04
C CYS A 164 5.07 -0.36 17.77
N LEU A 165 3.77 -0.32 17.47
CA LEU A 165 2.81 0.63 18.04
C LEU A 165 1.88 -0.02 19.07
N THR A 166 1.15 -1.04 18.60
CA THR A 166 -0.01 -1.63 19.28
C THR A 166 0.38 -2.38 20.54
N GLU A 167 -0.40 -2.18 21.60
CA GLU A 167 -0.30 -2.91 22.87
C GLU A 167 -1.63 -3.60 23.19
N PRO A 168 -1.68 -4.56 24.12
CA PRO A 168 -2.91 -5.29 24.42
C PRO A 168 -4.13 -4.42 24.74
N GLN A 169 -3.91 -3.22 25.32
CA GLN A 169 -4.98 -2.29 25.67
C GLN A 169 -5.24 -1.20 24.63
N CYS A 170 -4.36 -1.03 23.63
CA CYS A 170 -4.51 0.04 22.66
C CYS A 170 -3.98 -0.30 21.26
N GLY A 171 -4.75 0.07 20.24
CA GLY A 171 -4.33 0.02 18.85
C GLY A 171 -4.64 1.34 18.15
N THR A 172 -5.92 1.65 17.94
CA THR A 172 -6.36 2.92 17.36
C THR A 172 -6.07 4.12 18.25
N ASP A 173 -6.33 4.00 19.57
CA ASP A 173 -6.06 5.04 20.56
C ASP A 173 -4.67 4.87 21.18
N LEU A 174 -3.66 5.33 20.46
CA LEU A 174 -2.26 5.29 20.92
C LEU A 174 -2.00 6.18 22.17
N GLY A 175 -2.94 7.04 22.54
CA GLY A 175 -2.84 7.78 23.80
C GLY A 175 -2.73 6.90 25.04
N GLN A 176 -3.08 5.63 24.93
CA GLN A 176 -3.04 4.62 26.01
C GLN A 176 -1.75 3.78 26.05
N VAL A 177 -0.75 4.06 25.20
CA VAL A 177 0.55 3.37 25.21
C VAL A 177 1.18 3.42 26.59
N LYS A 178 1.61 2.26 27.11
CA LYS A 178 2.23 2.06 28.43
C LYS A 178 3.71 1.66 28.38
N THR A 179 4.21 1.20 27.23
CA THR A 179 5.64 0.88 27.07
C THR A 179 6.48 2.08 27.52
N LYS A 180 7.49 1.83 28.35
CA LYS A 180 8.37 2.82 28.97
C LYS A 180 9.72 2.83 28.29
N ALA A 181 10.35 3.99 28.24
CA ALA A 181 11.74 4.19 27.89
C ALA A 181 12.45 4.89 29.05
N ILE A 182 13.30 4.18 29.75
CA ILE A 182 13.99 4.64 30.96
C ILE A 182 15.41 5.06 30.55
N PRO A 183 15.79 6.35 30.73
CA PRO A 183 17.12 6.81 30.33
C PRO A 183 18.23 6.20 31.15
N ASN A 184 19.33 5.76 30.51
CA ASN A 184 20.52 5.19 31.15
C ASN A 184 21.60 6.25 31.49
N GLY A 185 21.44 7.49 31.02
CA GLY A 185 22.39 8.56 31.23
C GLY A 185 23.55 8.62 30.23
N ASP A 186 23.63 7.67 29.32
CA ASP A 186 24.64 7.55 28.25
C ASP A 186 24.07 7.82 26.84
N GLY A 187 22.83 8.32 26.77
CA GLY A 187 22.12 8.52 25.51
C GLY A 187 21.30 7.31 25.06
N THR A 188 21.40 6.19 25.75
CA THR A 188 20.56 5.01 25.52
C THR A 188 19.39 4.96 26.51
N TYR A 189 18.41 4.11 26.21
CA TYR A 189 17.20 3.92 27.02
C TYR A 189 16.90 2.43 27.17
N ASP A 190 16.47 2.03 28.35
CA ASP A 190 15.91 0.70 28.59
C ASP A 190 14.42 0.70 28.25
N ILE A 191 14.05 -0.04 27.22
CA ILE A 191 12.67 -0.17 26.76
C ILE A 191 12.01 -1.34 27.50
N VAL A 192 10.85 -1.06 28.12
CA VAL A 192 10.10 -2.03 28.90
C VAL A 192 8.63 -2.02 28.52
N GLY A 193 8.12 -3.17 28.05
CA GLY A 193 6.72 -3.32 27.70
C GLY A 193 6.46 -4.45 26.70
N THR A 194 5.19 -4.61 26.32
CA THR A 194 4.77 -5.64 25.36
C THR A 194 4.04 -4.98 24.18
N LYS A 195 4.45 -5.33 22.98
CA LYS A 195 3.82 -4.94 21.73
C LYS A 195 3.18 -6.14 21.06
N ILE A 196 1.96 -5.97 20.51
CA ILE A 196 1.22 -7.05 19.85
C ILE A 196 0.92 -6.70 18.40
N PHE A 197 0.59 -7.73 17.61
CA PHE A 197 0.29 -7.61 16.19
C PHE A 197 1.46 -7.03 15.37
N ILE A 198 2.70 -7.36 15.77
CA ILE A 198 3.88 -6.86 15.07
C ILE A 198 4.18 -7.74 13.87
N SER A 199 3.84 -7.24 12.69
CA SER A 199 4.15 -7.90 11.42
C SER A 199 5.67 -7.97 11.23
N ALA A 200 6.16 -9.15 10.83
CA ALA A 200 7.59 -9.45 10.71
C ALA A 200 8.40 -9.16 12.00
N GLY A 201 7.74 -9.20 13.17
CA GLY A 201 8.38 -8.91 14.45
C GLY A 201 9.45 -9.93 14.84
N GLU A 202 9.32 -11.16 14.36
CA GLU A 202 10.32 -12.23 14.50
C GLU A 202 10.27 -13.12 13.25
N HIS A 203 11.43 -13.46 12.70
CA HIS A 203 11.61 -14.33 11.54
C HIS A 203 13.07 -14.72 11.35
N ASP A 204 13.31 -15.68 10.44
CA ASP A 204 14.63 -16.26 10.13
C ASP A 204 15.26 -15.76 8.81
N LEU A 205 14.70 -14.68 8.21
CA LEU A 205 15.16 -14.19 6.90
C LEU A 205 16.48 -13.43 6.97
N THR A 206 16.74 -12.71 8.06
CA THR A 206 17.89 -11.79 8.22
C THR A 206 18.59 -11.96 9.56
N GLU A 207 19.79 -11.41 9.66
CA GLU A 207 20.63 -11.50 10.86
C GLU A 207 20.12 -10.64 12.03
N ASN A 208 19.46 -9.51 11.72
CA ASN A 208 18.92 -8.60 12.72
C ASN A 208 17.58 -8.01 12.26
N ILE A 209 16.78 -7.58 13.24
CA ILE A 209 15.51 -6.88 13.02
C ILE A 209 15.56 -5.57 13.79
N ILE A 210 15.31 -4.46 13.11
CA ILE A 210 15.34 -3.12 13.70
C ILE A 210 13.90 -2.68 13.98
N HIS A 211 13.53 -2.65 15.26
CA HIS A 211 12.20 -2.29 15.71
C HIS A 211 12.10 -0.78 15.91
N ILE A 212 11.12 -0.15 15.26
CA ILE A 212 10.76 1.26 15.45
C ILE A 212 9.62 1.32 16.46
N VAL A 213 9.93 1.71 17.70
CA VAL A 213 9.07 1.48 18.89
C VAL A 213 8.55 2.77 19.47
N LEU A 214 7.22 2.86 19.67
CA LEU A 214 6.60 3.93 20.47
C LEU A 214 6.67 3.60 21.96
N ALA A 215 7.24 4.52 22.74
CA ALA A 215 7.32 4.40 24.19
C ALA A 215 7.22 5.77 24.89
N ARG A 216 7.08 5.77 26.22
CA ARG A 216 6.97 6.97 27.06
C ARG A 216 8.19 7.14 27.92
N LEU A 217 8.69 8.36 27.97
CA LEU A 217 9.69 8.79 28.94
C LEU A 217 9.07 8.98 30.34
N PRO A 218 9.83 8.86 31.43
CA PRO A 218 9.40 9.24 32.77
C PRO A 218 8.96 10.69 32.84
N GLY A 219 7.77 10.96 33.40
CA GLY A 219 7.22 12.31 33.51
C GLY A 219 6.68 12.92 32.20
N ALA A 220 6.63 12.16 31.12
CA ALA A 220 6.08 12.62 29.84
C ALA A 220 4.58 12.99 29.97
N PRO A 221 4.07 13.98 29.19
CA PRO A 221 2.66 14.34 29.16
C PRO A 221 1.75 13.14 28.87
N GLU A 222 0.53 13.15 29.41
CA GLU A 222 -0.48 12.14 29.12
C GLU A 222 -0.97 12.21 27.67
N GLY A 223 -1.58 11.11 27.22
CA GLY A 223 -2.14 11.00 25.89
C GLY A 223 -1.08 10.93 24.78
N THR A 224 -1.42 11.30 23.57
CA THR A 224 -0.53 11.21 22.39
C THR A 224 0.66 12.16 22.43
N ARG A 225 0.57 13.24 23.22
CA ARG A 225 1.61 14.26 23.32
C ARG A 225 2.85 13.86 24.13
N GLY A 226 2.80 12.73 24.84
CA GLY A 226 3.94 12.23 25.63
C GLY A 226 4.57 10.97 25.06
N ILE A 227 4.35 10.68 23.78
CA ILE A 227 4.90 9.51 23.11
C ILE A 227 6.18 9.91 22.38
N SER A 228 7.25 9.14 22.61
CA SER A 228 8.54 9.27 21.91
C SER A 228 8.78 8.04 21.04
N LEU A 229 9.72 8.14 20.11
CA LEU A 229 10.05 7.08 19.15
C LEU A 229 11.47 6.58 19.37
N PHE A 230 11.67 5.26 19.29
CA PHE A 230 12.95 4.63 19.55
C PHE A 230 13.32 3.61 18.48
N ILE A 231 14.60 3.54 18.14
CA ILE A 231 15.21 2.44 17.40
C ILE A 231 15.65 1.41 18.43
N VAL A 232 15.15 0.18 18.33
CA VAL A 232 15.47 -0.93 19.23
C VAL A 232 15.84 -2.15 18.37
N PRO A 233 17.12 -2.45 18.19
CA PRO A 233 17.54 -3.64 17.45
C PRO A 233 17.23 -4.91 18.24
N LYS A 234 16.91 -6.01 17.57
CA LYS A 234 16.72 -7.34 18.18
C LYS A 234 18.05 -7.87 18.75
N VAL A 235 19.13 -7.68 18.01
CA VAL A 235 20.50 -7.97 18.42
C VAL A 235 21.23 -6.64 18.56
N GLN A 236 21.95 -6.45 19.67
CA GLN A 236 22.70 -5.22 19.92
C GLN A 236 23.71 -4.96 18.80
N VAL A 237 23.95 -3.69 18.52
CA VAL A 237 24.84 -3.24 17.46
C VAL A 237 25.85 -2.27 18.06
N ASP A 238 27.13 -2.47 17.81
CA ASP A 238 28.16 -1.53 18.22
C ASP A 238 28.26 -0.33 17.26
N GLN A 239 29.09 0.66 17.57
CA GLN A 239 29.26 1.86 16.75
C GLN A 239 29.82 1.60 15.34
N GLN A 240 30.42 0.43 15.12
CA GLN A 240 30.96 -0.04 13.85
C GLN A 240 29.95 -0.90 13.05
N GLY A 241 28.75 -1.12 13.59
CA GLY A 241 27.71 -1.93 12.95
C GLY A 241 27.89 -3.43 13.12
N ASN A 242 28.75 -3.88 14.03
CA ASN A 242 28.91 -5.32 14.33
C ASN A 242 27.82 -5.78 15.28
N LEU A 243 27.37 -7.03 15.05
CA LEU A 243 26.38 -7.67 15.92
C LEU A 243 27.01 -8.10 17.24
N GLY A 244 26.33 -7.76 18.32
CA GLY A 244 26.70 -8.14 19.69
C GLY A 244 25.78 -9.24 20.25
N GLU A 245 25.42 -9.10 21.53
CA GLU A 245 24.53 -10.01 22.22
C GLU A 245 23.05 -9.73 21.91
N SER A 246 22.16 -10.68 22.25
CA SER A 246 20.72 -10.48 22.21
C SER A 246 20.29 -9.24 23.02
N ASN A 247 19.40 -8.44 22.50
CA ASN A 247 18.98 -7.17 23.11
C ASN A 247 17.75 -7.30 24.02
N ASN A 248 17.47 -8.48 24.57
CA ASN A 248 16.30 -8.71 25.43
C ASN A 248 14.95 -8.35 24.77
N VAL A 249 14.89 -8.46 23.45
CA VAL A 249 13.64 -8.43 22.68
C VAL A 249 13.26 -9.88 22.39
N THR A 250 12.16 -10.34 22.94
CA THR A 250 11.75 -11.74 22.82
C THR A 250 10.38 -11.85 22.14
N CYS A 251 10.24 -12.81 21.24
CA CYS A 251 8.96 -13.18 20.69
C CYS A 251 8.22 -14.10 21.67
N GLY A 252 7.11 -13.65 22.22
CA GLY A 252 6.29 -14.44 23.16
C GLY A 252 5.31 -15.38 22.46
N ALA A 253 4.86 -15.02 21.27
CA ALA A 253 3.91 -15.79 20.46
C ALA A 253 3.84 -15.21 19.06
N ILE A 254 3.27 -15.97 18.13
CA ILE A 254 2.73 -15.46 16.85
C ILE A 254 1.23 -15.72 16.77
N GLU A 255 0.51 -14.86 16.06
CA GLU A 255 -0.94 -14.95 15.93
C GLU A 255 -1.37 -16.05 14.93
N ASP A 256 -2.34 -16.88 15.32
CA ASP A 256 -3.05 -17.77 14.39
C ASP A 256 -4.14 -16.98 13.67
N LYS A 257 -3.89 -16.65 12.40
CA LYS A 257 -4.69 -15.69 11.63
C LYS A 257 -5.61 -16.36 10.62
N MET A 258 -6.68 -15.64 10.26
CA MET A 258 -7.58 -16.00 9.16
C MET A 258 -6.85 -16.13 7.82
N GLY A 259 -5.97 -15.17 7.50
CA GLY A 259 -5.20 -15.07 6.25
C GLY A 259 -3.79 -14.56 6.48
N ILE A 260 -3.05 -14.34 5.40
CA ILE A 260 -1.62 -13.97 5.43
C ILE A 260 -0.79 -14.82 6.40
N LYS A 261 -1.05 -16.13 6.40
CA LYS A 261 -0.49 -17.07 7.39
C LYS A 261 1.01 -17.22 7.27
N ALA A 262 1.55 -16.99 6.08
CA ALA A 262 2.97 -17.05 5.80
C ALA A 262 3.76 -15.77 6.20
N SER A 263 3.08 -14.73 6.67
CA SER A 263 3.70 -13.56 7.30
C SER A 263 3.57 -13.68 8.81
N SER A 264 4.68 -13.65 9.55
CA SER A 264 4.66 -13.69 11.01
C SER A 264 4.00 -12.41 11.57
N THR A 265 3.22 -12.57 12.61
CA THR A 265 2.59 -11.47 13.34
C THR A 265 2.84 -11.72 14.81
N ALA A 266 3.83 -11.05 15.38
CA ALA A 266 4.42 -11.39 16.66
C ALA A 266 3.83 -10.59 17.84
N VAL A 267 3.90 -11.21 19.00
CA VAL A 267 3.87 -10.55 20.31
C VAL A 267 5.33 -10.37 20.73
N LEU A 268 5.78 -9.13 20.87
CA LEU A 268 7.14 -8.79 21.27
C LEU A 268 7.17 -8.28 22.71
N ASN A 269 8.05 -8.87 23.52
CA ASN A 269 8.33 -8.42 24.87
C ASN A 269 9.69 -7.73 24.88
N PHE A 270 9.74 -6.53 25.41
CA PHE A 270 10.91 -5.72 25.64
C PHE A 270 11.20 -5.76 27.15
N ASP A 271 12.29 -6.40 27.55
CA ASP A 271 12.70 -6.53 28.95
C ASP A 271 14.03 -5.82 29.18
N ASN A 272 13.97 -4.52 29.44
CA ASN A 272 15.13 -3.62 29.47
C ASN A 272 15.94 -3.69 28.16
N ALA A 273 15.27 -3.79 27.03
CA ALA A 273 15.89 -3.79 25.72
C ALA A 273 16.51 -2.41 25.43
N LYS A 274 17.77 -2.37 25.04
CA LYS A 274 18.45 -1.10 24.74
C LYS A 274 17.93 -0.48 23.45
N GLY A 275 17.56 0.79 23.54
CA GLY A 275 17.09 1.59 22.40
C GLY A 275 17.72 2.96 22.40
N VAL A 276 17.66 3.63 21.25
CA VAL A 276 18.08 5.02 21.07
C VAL A 276 16.90 5.86 20.57
N LEU A 277 16.80 7.08 21.07
CA LEU A 277 15.73 8.02 20.67
C LEU A 277 15.93 8.43 19.21
N ILE A 278 14.85 8.44 18.44
CA ILE A 278 14.80 8.98 17.09
C ILE A 278 13.87 10.21 17.05
N GLY A 279 14.36 11.30 16.51
CA GLY A 279 13.65 12.58 16.54
C GLY A 279 13.55 13.19 17.95
N PRO A 280 12.76 14.27 18.15
CA PRO A 280 12.64 14.93 19.44
C PRO A 280 11.80 14.15 20.45
N GLU A 281 12.11 14.30 21.74
CA GLU A 281 11.27 13.79 22.83
C GLU A 281 9.82 14.27 22.72
N ASN A 282 8.88 13.38 23.04
CA ASN A 282 7.43 13.65 23.01
C ASN A 282 6.87 14.01 21.62
N LYS A 283 7.64 13.75 20.56
CA LYS A 283 7.26 13.91 19.15
C LYS A 283 7.22 12.59 18.38
N GLY A 284 7.32 11.48 19.10
CA GLY A 284 7.43 10.16 18.47
C GLY A 284 6.26 9.76 17.58
N LEU A 285 5.04 10.20 17.90
CA LEU A 285 3.90 9.92 17.01
C LEU A 285 3.99 10.73 15.71
N GLU A 286 4.49 11.96 15.78
CA GLU A 286 4.72 12.82 14.60
C GLU A 286 5.76 12.17 13.67
N CYS A 287 6.89 11.69 14.21
CA CYS A 287 7.92 10.98 13.45
C CYS A 287 7.39 9.65 12.89
N MET A 288 6.58 8.91 13.67
CA MET A 288 5.99 7.63 13.25
C MET A 288 4.99 7.79 12.09
N PHE A 289 4.42 8.97 11.88
CA PHE A 289 3.54 9.20 10.73
C PHE A 289 4.26 9.01 9.39
N THR A 290 5.56 9.20 9.30
CA THR A 290 6.36 8.89 8.12
C THR A 290 6.24 7.40 7.76
N PHE A 291 6.44 6.50 8.74
CA PHE A 291 6.21 5.07 8.57
C PHE A 291 4.75 4.75 8.22
N MET A 292 3.82 5.29 9.01
CA MET A 292 2.38 5.01 8.85
C MET A 292 1.84 5.44 7.49
N ASN A 293 2.29 6.55 6.93
CA ASN A 293 1.85 7.00 5.61
C ASN A 293 2.37 6.07 4.52
N THR A 294 3.63 5.66 4.58
CA THR A 294 4.19 4.62 3.70
C THR A 294 3.38 3.32 3.79
N ALA A 295 3.12 2.83 5.00
CA ALA A 295 2.34 1.61 5.24
C ALA A 295 0.90 1.72 4.73
N ARG A 296 0.25 2.90 4.86
CA ARG A 296 -1.12 3.12 4.38
C ARG A 296 -1.22 3.08 2.85
N VAL A 297 -0.25 3.64 2.14
CA VAL A 297 -0.20 3.55 0.67
C VAL A 297 0.06 2.09 0.26
N GLY A 298 0.99 1.40 0.92
CA GLY A 298 1.20 -0.04 0.73
C GLY A 298 -0.06 -0.87 0.99
N THR A 299 -0.81 -0.57 2.07
CA THR A 299 -2.08 -1.25 2.36
C THR A 299 -3.15 -0.99 1.30
N ALA A 300 -3.23 0.21 0.75
CA ALA A 300 -4.10 0.50 -0.39
C ALA A 300 -3.75 -0.38 -1.59
N LEU A 301 -2.46 -0.55 -1.85
CA LEU A 301 -1.95 -1.42 -2.90
C LEU A 301 -2.33 -2.89 -2.68
N GLN A 302 -2.44 -3.38 -1.43
CA GLN A 302 -2.94 -4.72 -1.14
C GLN A 302 -4.32 -4.97 -1.74
N GLY A 303 -5.22 -3.98 -1.69
CA GLY A 303 -6.54 -4.07 -2.32
C GLY A 303 -6.45 -4.25 -3.84
N VAL A 304 -5.54 -3.52 -4.50
CA VAL A 304 -5.28 -3.64 -5.94
C VAL A 304 -4.68 -5.00 -6.27
N CYS A 305 -3.68 -5.45 -5.51
CA CYS A 305 -3.02 -6.75 -5.68
C CYS A 305 -4.01 -7.92 -5.58
N ALA A 306 -4.86 -7.90 -4.56
CA ALA A 306 -5.90 -8.92 -4.39
C ALA A 306 -6.92 -8.90 -5.55
N SER A 307 -7.31 -7.70 -6.02
CA SER A 307 -8.20 -7.53 -7.16
C SER A 307 -7.59 -8.08 -8.45
N GLU A 308 -6.31 -7.77 -8.71
CA GLU A 308 -5.59 -8.25 -9.89
C GLU A 308 -5.51 -9.78 -9.91
N LEU A 309 -5.06 -10.39 -8.80
CA LEU A 309 -4.93 -11.83 -8.70
C LEU A 309 -6.29 -12.54 -8.84
N ALA A 310 -7.34 -12.00 -8.20
CA ALA A 310 -8.70 -12.52 -8.32
C ALA A 310 -9.25 -12.39 -9.75
N TYR A 311 -9.03 -11.23 -10.38
CA TYR A 311 -9.50 -10.96 -11.74
C TYR A 311 -8.87 -11.90 -12.77
N GLN A 312 -7.54 -12.04 -12.78
CA GLN A 312 -6.85 -12.88 -13.74
C GLN A 312 -7.34 -14.33 -13.66
N ASN A 313 -7.42 -14.88 -12.43
CA ASN A 313 -7.86 -16.25 -12.23
C ASN A 313 -9.36 -16.44 -12.60
N SER A 314 -10.21 -15.47 -12.24
CA SER A 314 -11.64 -15.50 -12.59
C SER A 314 -11.84 -15.47 -14.10
N LEU A 315 -11.08 -14.64 -14.80
CA LEU A 315 -11.17 -14.50 -16.25
C LEU A 315 -10.78 -15.79 -16.96
N LEU A 316 -9.68 -16.43 -16.55
CA LEU A 316 -9.22 -17.71 -17.08
C LEU A 316 -10.27 -18.79 -16.84
N TYR A 317 -10.75 -18.92 -15.61
CA TYR A 317 -11.78 -19.88 -15.25
C TYR A 317 -13.08 -19.66 -16.03
N ALA A 318 -13.53 -18.42 -16.19
CA ALA A 318 -14.76 -18.09 -16.89
C ALA A 318 -14.70 -18.38 -18.41
N LYS A 319 -13.52 -18.33 -19.01
CA LYS A 319 -13.29 -18.69 -20.42
C LYS A 319 -13.30 -20.21 -20.65
N ASP A 320 -12.89 -20.99 -19.66
CA ASP A 320 -12.75 -22.45 -19.76
C ASP A 320 -13.98 -23.21 -19.23
N ARG A 321 -14.54 -22.80 -18.11
CA ARG A 321 -15.66 -23.49 -17.46
C ARG A 321 -16.92 -23.46 -18.31
N LEU A 322 -17.41 -24.64 -18.69
CA LEU A 322 -18.64 -24.79 -19.43
C LEU A 322 -19.84 -25.01 -18.50
N SER A 323 -20.91 -24.20 -18.68
CA SER A 323 -22.15 -24.37 -17.93
C SER A 323 -23.32 -23.69 -18.65
N MET A 324 -24.41 -24.40 -18.84
CA MET A 324 -25.64 -23.91 -19.45
C MET A 324 -25.45 -23.38 -20.89
N ARG A 325 -26.43 -22.66 -21.40
CA ARG A 325 -26.39 -21.94 -22.68
C ARG A 325 -26.75 -20.48 -22.47
N ALA A 326 -26.19 -19.61 -23.28
CA ALA A 326 -26.58 -18.21 -23.26
C ALA A 326 -28.08 -18.05 -23.59
N LEU A 327 -28.77 -17.16 -22.90
CA LEU A 327 -30.19 -16.88 -23.12
C LEU A 327 -30.49 -16.42 -24.56
N THR A 328 -29.51 -15.87 -25.24
CA THR A 328 -29.57 -15.40 -26.64
C THR A 328 -29.22 -16.48 -27.66
N GLY A 329 -29.21 -17.77 -27.26
CA GLY A 329 -28.85 -18.92 -28.09
C GLY A 329 -27.42 -19.40 -27.90
N LYS A 330 -27.13 -20.61 -28.37
CA LYS A 330 -25.81 -21.27 -28.25
C LYS A 330 -24.71 -20.37 -28.82
N LYS A 331 -23.64 -20.12 -28.05
CA LYS A 331 -22.45 -19.36 -28.49
C LYS A 331 -21.33 -20.29 -28.98
N CYS A 332 -21.25 -21.50 -28.43
CA CYS A 332 -20.32 -22.53 -28.82
C CYS A 332 -21.13 -23.81 -29.21
N PRO A 333 -21.68 -23.93 -30.43
CA PRO A 333 -22.56 -25.03 -30.83
C PRO A 333 -21.90 -26.40 -30.68
N ASP A 334 -20.59 -26.48 -30.96
CA ASP A 334 -19.79 -27.72 -30.95
C ASP A 334 -19.43 -28.21 -29.54
N LYS A 335 -19.68 -27.42 -28.50
CA LYS A 335 -19.42 -27.78 -27.11
C LYS A 335 -20.71 -28.24 -26.41
N VAL A 336 -20.56 -29.05 -25.37
CA VAL A 336 -21.71 -29.56 -24.57
C VAL A 336 -22.49 -28.44 -23.85
N ALA A 337 -21.79 -27.33 -23.53
CA ALA A 337 -22.35 -26.11 -22.94
C ALA A 337 -21.55 -24.88 -23.42
N ASP A 338 -22.02 -23.67 -23.11
CA ASP A 338 -21.24 -22.46 -23.37
C ASP A 338 -20.27 -22.19 -22.23
N PRO A 339 -19.11 -21.52 -22.46
CA PRO A 339 -18.26 -20.97 -21.41
C PRO A 339 -19.05 -19.97 -20.55
N ILE A 340 -18.83 -19.98 -19.23
CA ILE A 340 -19.62 -19.14 -18.32
C ILE A 340 -19.42 -17.63 -18.55
N ILE A 341 -18.34 -17.21 -19.20
CA ILE A 341 -18.10 -15.81 -19.58
C ILE A 341 -19.21 -15.23 -20.49
N VAL A 342 -20.01 -16.06 -21.16
CA VAL A 342 -21.12 -15.57 -21.99
C VAL A 342 -22.30 -15.06 -21.16
N HIS A 343 -22.40 -15.45 -19.89
CA HIS A 343 -23.49 -15.06 -19.01
C HIS A 343 -23.32 -13.63 -18.52
N PRO A 344 -24.36 -12.77 -18.60
CA PRO A 344 -24.27 -11.35 -18.27
C PRO A 344 -23.82 -11.08 -16.83
N ASP A 345 -24.25 -11.90 -15.87
CA ASP A 345 -23.87 -11.75 -14.45
C ASP A 345 -22.38 -12.04 -14.22
N VAL A 346 -21.85 -13.11 -14.84
CA VAL A 346 -20.42 -13.41 -14.82
C VAL A 346 -19.60 -12.27 -15.43
N ARG A 347 -20.03 -11.75 -16.58
CA ARG A 347 -19.38 -10.59 -17.22
C ARG A 347 -19.41 -9.34 -16.32
N LYS A 348 -20.53 -9.10 -15.62
CA LYS A 348 -20.64 -7.98 -14.69
C LYS A 348 -19.59 -8.11 -13.57
N MET A 349 -19.46 -9.29 -12.95
CA MET A 349 -18.45 -9.54 -11.91
C MET A 349 -17.03 -9.34 -12.45
N LEU A 350 -16.71 -9.87 -13.63
CA LEU A 350 -15.40 -9.68 -14.26
C LEU A 350 -15.11 -8.21 -14.60
N MET A 351 -16.08 -7.49 -15.14
CA MET A 351 -15.95 -6.06 -15.46
C MET A 351 -15.78 -5.20 -14.20
N THR A 352 -16.46 -5.57 -13.10
CA THR A 352 -16.29 -4.89 -11.80
C THR A 352 -14.85 -5.10 -11.29
N GLN A 353 -14.35 -6.34 -11.27
CA GLN A 353 -12.99 -6.65 -10.87
C GLN A 353 -11.96 -5.88 -11.73
N LYS A 354 -12.11 -5.89 -13.07
CA LYS A 354 -11.23 -5.16 -13.98
C LYS A 354 -11.25 -3.65 -13.70
N ALA A 355 -12.44 -3.08 -13.53
CA ALA A 355 -12.59 -1.65 -13.26
C ALA A 355 -11.94 -1.23 -11.92
N ILE A 356 -12.06 -2.07 -10.90
CA ILE A 356 -11.42 -1.86 -9.59
C ILE A 356 -9.90 -1.95 -9.72
N THR A 357 -9.39 -2.98 -10.38
CA THR A 357 -7.97 -3.23 -10.52
C THR A 357 -7.26 -2.12 -11.28
N GLU A 358 -7.69 -1.82 -12.50
CA GLU A 358 -7.05 -0.83 -13.36
C GLU A 358 -7.24 0.60 -12.85
N GLY A 359 -8.45 0.93 -12.38
CA GLY A 359 -8.72 2.23 -11.76
C GLY A 359 -7.97 2.41 -10.44
N GLY A 360 -7.87 1.36 -9.63
CA GLY A 360 -7.09 1.36 -8.38
C GLY A 360 -5.60 1.52 -8.63
N ARG A 361 -5.04 0.81 -9.63
CA ARG A 361 -3.64 0.98 -10.07
C ARG A 361 -3.36 2.44 -10.46
N ALA A 362 -4.24 3.03 -11.26
CA ALA A 362 -4.08 4.44 -11.65
C ALA A 362 -4.10 5.38 -10.44
N MET A 363 -4.98 5.15 -9.45
CA MET A 363 -4.99 5.92 -8.19
C MET A 363 -3.66 5.79 -7.44
N VAL A 364 -3.10 4.59 -7.34
CA VAL A 364 -1.82 4.34 -6.65
C VAL A 364 -0.67 5.01 -7.38
N TYR A 365 -0.58 4.89 -8.70
CA TYR A 365 0.51 5.47 -9.50
C TYR A 365 0.47 7.00 -9.49
N TYR A 366 -0.71 7.61 -9.58
CA TYR A 366 -0.83 9.06 -9.36
C TYR A 366 -0.30 9.47 -7.99
N THR A 367 -0.60 8.69 -6.95
CA THR A 367 -0.13 8.97 -5.58
C THR A 367 1.37 8.77 -5.45
N ALA A 368 1.94 7.75 -6.08
CA ALA A 368 3.38 7.48 -6.08
C ALA A 368 4.19 8.65 -6.67
N LYS A 369 3.67 9.30 -7.71
CA LYS A 369 4.28 10.50 -8.28
C LYS A 369 4.32 11.69 -7.29
N ILE A 370 3.33 11.79 -6.40
CA ILE A 370 3.36 12.81 -5.33
C ILE A 370 4.44 12.49 -4.29
N VAL A 371 4.71 11.20 -4.04
CA VAL A 371 5.82 10.80 -3.14
C VAL A 371 7.16 11.25 -3.73
N ASP A 372 7.39 11.08 -5.02
CA ASP A 372 8.58 11.61 -5.70
C ASP A 372 8.71 13.13 -5.52
N GLU A 373 7.60 13.87 -5.64
CA GLU A 373 7.57 15.33 -5.43
C GLU A 373 7.94 15.73 -4.00
N ILE A 374 7.56 14.94 -3.00
CA ILE A 374 7.90 15.18 -1.58
C ILE A 374 9.40 14.96 -1.34
N GLU A 375 9.94 13.85 -1.85
CA GLU A 375 11.35 13.49 -1.65
C GLU A 375 12.29 14.48 -2.35
N MET A 376 11.92 14.91 -3.55
CA MET A 376 12.71 15.83 -4.37
C MET A 376 12.40 17.30 -4.13
N ALA A 377 11.58 17.64 -3.15
CA ALA A 377 11.20 19.02 -2.86
C ALA A 377 12.41 19.85 -2.41
N LYS A 378 12.72 20.93 -3.17
CA LYS A 378 13.85 21.84 -2.89
C LYS A 378 13.50 22.93 -1.89
N THR A 379 12.22 23.17 -1.61
CA THR A 379 11.76 24.16 -0.63
C THR A 379 10.74 23.54 0.31
N GLU A 380 10.66 24.07 1.52
CA GLU A 380 9.69 23.66 2.53
C GLU A 380 8.24 23.87 2.05
N GLU A 381 8.00 24.94 1.28
CA GLU A 381 6.68 25.23 0.72
C GLU A 381 6.25 24.18 -0.29
N ALA A 382 7.14 23.76 -1.20
CA ALA A 382 6.87 22.72 -2.20
C ALA A 382 6.63 21.36 -1.52
N ARG A 383 7.46 21.01 -0.54
CA ARG A 383 7.29 19.82 0.27
C ARG A 383 5.92 19.80 0.95
N LYS A 384 5.58 20.90 1.62
CA LYS A 384 4.30 21.03 2.34
C LYS A 384 3.09 20.96 1.40
N GLU A 385 3.18 21.52 0.20
CA GLU A 385 2.09 21.43 -0.78
C GLU A 385 1.86 19.99 -1.24
N ALA A 386 2.93 19.24 -1.51
CA ALA A 386 2.86 17.84 -1.89
C ALA A 386 2.38 16.97 -0.70
N ASP A 387 2.84 17.24 0.54
CA ASP A 387 2.35 16.57 1.76
C ASP A 387 0.86 16.82 2.02
N ASP A 388 0.37 18.05 1.82
CA ASP A 388 -1.06 18.39 1.94
C ASP A 388 -1.91 17.59 0.91
N ARG A 389 -1.39 17.39 -0.31
CA ARG A 389 -2.03 16.58 -1.36
C ARG A 389 -2.03 15.10 -0.98
N LEU A 390 -0.88 14.56 -0.61
CA LEU A 390 -0.74 13.17 -0.17
C LEU A 390 -1.63 12.89 1.03
N GLY A 391 -1.60 13.78 2.03
CA GLY A 391 -2.39 13.66 3.25
C GLY A 391 -3.91 13.67 3.01
N PHE A 392 -4.39 14.34 1.95
CA PHE A 392 -5.79 14.30 1.54
C PHE A 392 -6.16 12.99 0.82
N ILE A 393 -5.26 12.48 -0.04
CA ILE A 393 -5.51 11.32 -0.87
C ILE A 393 -5.39 10.02 -0.06
N THR A 394 -4.41 9.91 0.84
CA THR A 394 -4.08 8.69 1.58
C THR A 394 -5.27 8.01 2.26
N PRO A 395 -6.13 8.70 3.05
CA PRO A 395 -7.28 8.04 3.67
C PRO A 395 -8.31 7.53 2.64
N ILE A 396 -8.50 8.25 1.53
CA ILE A 396 -9.37 7.80 0.43
C ILE A 396 -8.76 6.54 -0.18
N LEU A 397 -7.50 6.61 -0.58
CA LEU A 397 -6.79 5.53 -1.24
C LEU A 397 -6.85 4.25 -0.40
N LYS A 398 -6.44 4.34 0.89
CA LYS A 398 -6.36 3.19 1.80
C LYS A 398 -7.73 2.54 2.00
N ALA A 399 -8.72 3.27 2.44
CA ALA A 399 -10.00 2.68 2.79
C ALA A 399 -10.80 2.24 1.56
N PHE A 400 -10.87 3.06 0.53
CA PHE A 400 -11.62 2.76 -0.69
C PHE A 400 -11.06 1.53 -1.42
N LEU A 401 -9.74 1.47 -1.66
CA LEU A 401 -9.14 0.36 -2.40
C LEU A 401 -9.16 -0.95 -1.62
N THR A 402 -9.06 -0.91 -0.28
CA THR A 402 -9.14 -2.13 0.53
C THR A 402 -10.56 -2.69 0.59
N GLU A 403 -11.59 -1.84 0.69
CA GLU A 403 -13.00 -2.29 0.61
C GLU A 403 -13.30 -2.87 -0.79
N LEU A 404 -12.91 -2.18 -1.86
CA LEU A 404 -13.09 -2.70 -3.22
C LEU A 404 -12.24 -3.95 -3.49
N GLY A 405 -11.08 -4.08 -2.87
CA GLY A 405 -10.27 -5.30 -2.91
C GLY A 405 -11.00 -6.51 -2.34
N CYS A 406 -11.68 -6.33 -1.20
CA CYS A 406 -12.53 -7.36 -0.60
C CYS A 406 -13.72 -7.72 -1.51
N GLU A 407 -14.38 -6.73 -2.11
CA GLU A 407 -15.47 -6.94 -3.07
C GLU A 407 -14.99 -7.71 -4.30
N SER A 408 -13.86 -7.31 -4.86
CA SER A 408 -13.25 -7.95 -6.04
C SER A 408 -12.85 -9.39 -5.77
N ALA A 409 -12.20 -9.69 -4.64
CA ALA A 409 -11.85 -11.04 -4.23
C ALA A 409 -13.11 -11.92 -4.04
N SER A 410 -14.17 -11.37 -3.44
CA SER A 410 -15.45 -12.05 -3.30
C SER A 410 -16.11 -12.36 -4.64
N HIS A 411 -16.08 -11.42 -5.60
CA HIS A 411 -16.54 -11.66 -6.97
C HIS A 411 -15.72 -12.76 -7.65
N GLY A 412 -14.42 -12.77 -7.46
CA GLY A 412 -13.53 -13.82 -7.97
C GLY A 412 -13.95 -15.20 -7.50
N MET A 413 -14.12 -15.35 -6.19
CA MET A 413 -14.60 -16.60 -5.59
C MET A 413 -15.98 -16.99 -6.14
N GLN A 414 -16.89 -16.02 -6.31
CA GLN A 414 -18.25 -16.24 -6.83
C GLN A 414 -18.23 -16.75 -8.29
N VAL A 415 -17.34 -16.25 -9.14
CA VAL A 415 -17.18 -16.73 -10.53
C VAL A 415 -16.79 -18.20 -10.56
N PHE A 416 -15.97 -18.68 -9.62
CA PHE A 416 -15.58 -20.09 -9.49
C PHE A 416 -16.71 -20.96 -8.94
N GLY A 417 -17.75 -20.40 -8.33
CA GLY A 417 -18.82 -21.17 -7.67
C GLY A 417 -18.26 -22.05 -6.55
N GLY A 418 -18.70 -23.31 -6.46
CA GLY A 418 -18.22 -24.24 -5.42
C GLY A 418 -16.70 -24.47 -5.44
N HIS A 419 -16.06 -24.42 -6.59
CA HIS A 419 -14.60 -24.50 -6.72
C HIS A 419 -13.91 -23.32 -6.00
N GLY A 420 -14.47 -22.11 -6.02
CA GLY A 420 -13.89 -20.96 -5.36
C GLY A 420 -13.83 -21.07 -3.83
N TYR A 421 -14.64 -21.96 -3.24
CA TYR A 421 -14.73 -22.15 -1.79
C TYR A 421 -13.73 -23.18 -1.24
N ILE A 422 -13.16 -24.04 -2.11
CA ILE A 422 -12.20 -25.06 -1.69
C ILE A 422 -10.75 -24.62 -1.90
N LYS A 423 -9.86 -24.99 -0.97
CA LYS A 423 -8.47 -24.54 -0.89
C LYS A 423 -7.64 -24.81 -2.14
N GLU A 424 -7.93 -25.90 -2.85
CA GLU A 424 -7.22 -26.32 -4.05
C GLU A 424 -7.11 -25.22 -5.11
N TRP A 425 -8.16 -24.39 -5.26
CA TRP A 425 -8.23 -23.35 -6.28
C TRP A 425 -7.63 -21.99 -5.84
N GLY A 426 -7.41 -21.81 -4.54
CA GLY A 426 -6.76 -20.62 -3.97
C GLY A 426 -7.61 -19.35 -3.91
N MET A 427 -8.83 -19.36 -4.47
CA MET A 427 -9.68 -18.15 -4.47
C MET A 427 -10.16 -17.78 -3.06
N GLU A 428 -10.40 -18.76 -2.20
CA GLU A 428 -10.77 -18.54 -0.81
C GLU A 428 -9.62 -17.88 -0.01
N GLN A 429 -8.35 -18.19 -0.37
CA GLN A 429 -7.18 -17.58 0.24
C GLN A 429 -7.11 -16.08 -0.07
N ILE A 430 -7.38 -15.66 -1.32
CA ILE A 430 -7.39 -14.24 -1.70
C ILE A 430 -8.39 -13.47 -0.83
N VAL A 431 -9.59 -14.05 -0.59
CA VAL A 431 -10.62 -13.44 0.28
C VAL A 431 -10.13 -13.33 1.72
N ARG A 432 -9.46 -14.37 2.26
CA ARG A 432 -8.91 -14.36 3.63
C ARG A 432 -7.79 -13.36 3.78
N ASP A 433 -6.88 -13.31 2.83
CA ASP A 433 -5.68 -12.49 2.89
C ASP A 433 -5.98 -10.99 2.76
N VAL A 434 -6.96 -10.62 1.91
CA VAL A 434 -7.29 -9.20 1.73
C VAL A 434 -8.15 -8.64 2.86
N ARG A 435 -8.86 -9.49 3.62
CA ARG A 435 -9.82 -9.01 4.63
C ARG A 435 -9.18 -8.15 5.72
N ILE A 436 -7.95 -8.45 6.12
CA ILE A 436 -7.22 -7.68 7.12
C ILE A 436 -6.97 -6.23 6.68
N ALA A 437 -6.86 -5.99 5.37
CA ALA A 437 -6.52 -4.67 4.82
C ALA A 437 -7.51 -3.57 5.22
N THR A 438 -8.78 -3.90 5.48
CA THR A 438 -9.77 -2.94 5.95
C THR A 438 -9.67 -2.66 7.46
N LEU A 439 -8.89 -3.44 8.20
CA LEU A 439 -8.77 -3.40 9.67
C LEU A 439 -7.48 -2.72 10.13
N TYR A 440 -6.31 -3.22 9.68
CA TYR A 440 -5.03 -2.67 10.13
C TYR A 440 -4.68 -1.35 9.40
N GLU A 441 -3.65 -0.65 9.87
CA GLU A 441 -3.23 0.67 9.37
C GLU A 441 -4.34 1.74 9.44
N GLY A 442 -5.22 1.60 10.43
CA GLY A 442 -6.43 2.38 10.59
C GLY A 442 -7.62 1.76 9.84
N THR A 443 -8.65 1.40 10.58
CA THR A 443 -9.88 0.85 10.00
C THR A 443 -10.51 1.80 8.99
N THR A 444 -11.38 1.28 8.13
CA THR A 444 -12.16 2.09 7.17
C THR A 444 -12.83 3.29 7.85
N GLY A 445 -13.43 3.09 9.02
CA GLY A 445 -14.05 4.18 9.79
C GLY A 445 -13.04 5.23 10.30
N ILE A 446 -11.85 4.82 10.71
CA ILE A 446 -10.78 5.74 11.15
C ILE A 446 -10.24 6.57 9.98
N GLN A 447 -10.01 5.95 8.82
CA GLN A 447 -9.63 6.68 7.61
C GLN A 447 -10.73 7.67 7.18
N ALA A 448 -11.98 7.26 7.29
CA ALA A 448 -13.13 8.09 6.94
C ALA A 448 -13.27 9.31 7.87
N LEU A 449 -13.06 9.12 9.17
CA LEU A 449 -13.02 10.22 10.15
C LEU A 449 -11.81 11.14 9.93
N ASP A 450 -10.65 10.59 9.58
CA ASP A 450 -9.48 11.38 9.22
C ASP A 450 -9.75 12.26 7.99
N LEU A 451 -10.33 11.68 6.94
CA LEU A 451 -10.71 12.43 5.73
C LEU A 451 -11.70 13.56 6.04
N LEU A 452 -12.90 13.19 6.52
CA LEU A 452 -13.98 14.16 6.69
C LEU A 452 -13.67 15.16 7.81
N GLY A 453 -13.23 14.67 8.98
CA GLY A 453 -12.98 15.50 10.14
C GLY A 453 -11.73 16.36 10.00
N ARG A 454 -10.56 15.73 9.82
CA ARG A 454 -9.27 16.44 9.86
C ARG A 454 -8.90 17.07 8.52
N LYS A 455 -8.99 16.31 7.42
CA LYS A 455 -8.50 16.76 6.10
C LYS A 455 -9.46 17.71 5.39
N ILE A 456 -10.74 17.67 5.73
CA ILE A 456 -11.76 18.51 5.09
C ILE A 456 -12.31 19.55 6.04
N LEU A 457 -12.99 19.18 7.12
CA LEU A 457 -13.68 20.14 7.97
C LEU A 457 -12.72 21.07 8.72
N LEU A 458 -11.66 20.55 9.32
CA LEU A 458 -10.66 21.40 10.02
C LEU A 458 -9.88 22.31 9.07
N THR A 459 -9.59 21.86 7.84
CA THR A 459 -8.88 22.68 6.84
C THR A 459 -9.81 23.56 5.99
N ARG A 460 -11.10 23.61 6.33
CA ARG A 460 -12.12 24.35 5.56
C ARG A 460 -12.18 23.92 4.08
N GLY A 461 -11.85 22.67 3.82
CA GLY A 461 -11.92 22.06 2.49
C GLY A 461 -10.85 22.53 1.51
N LYS A 462 -9.68 23.01 1.97
CA LYS A 462 -8.59 23.50 1.09
C LYS A 462 -8.20 22.45 0.03
N SER A 463 -7.82 21.25 0.48
CA SER A 463 -7.36 20.18 -0.42
C SER A 463 -8.49 19.63 -1.31
N LEU A 464 -9.72 19.52 -0.78
CA LEU A 464 -10.89 19.15 -1.56
C LEU A 464 -11.13 20.14 -2.71
N LYS A 465 -11.03 21.45 -2.45
CA LYS A 465 -11.20 22.49 -3.48
C LYS A 465 -10.10 22.40 -4.53
N ALA A 466 -8.86 22.17 -4.13
CA ALA A 466 -7.73 22.02 -5.05
C ALA A 466 -7.92 20.82 -5.98
N PHE A 467 -8.23 19.65 -5.44
CA PHE A 467 -8.50 18.45 -6.24
C PHE A 467 -9.75 18.60 -7.12
N SER A 468 -10.84 19.15 -6.57
CA SER A 468 -12.05 19.44 -7.37
C SER A 468 -11.75 20.37 -8.54
N LYS A 469 -10.89 21.38 -8.37
CA LYS A 469 -10.47 22.29 -9.44
C LYS A 469 -9.70 21.54 -10.52
N GLU A 470 -8.79 20.65 -10.14
CA GLU A 470 -8.04 19.80 -11.07
C GLU A 470 -9.01 18.98 -11.96
N VAL A 471 -9.95 18.27 -11.34
CA VAL A 471 -10.96 17.49 -12.06
C VAL A 471 -11.82 18.37 -12.97
N LEU A 472 -12.26 19.54 -12.51
CA LEU A 472 -13.11 20.45 -13.31
C LEU A 472 -12.33 21.09 -14.48
N VAL A 473 -11.03 21.36 -14.33
CA VAL A 473 -10.16 21.80 -15.45
C VAL A 473 -10.07 20.71 -16.50
N PHE A 474 -9.85 19.45 -16.10
CA PHE A 474 -9.89 18.31 -16.99
C PHE A 474 -11.24 18.23 -17.74
N CYS A 475 -12.35 18.34 -17.00
CA CYS A 475 -13.69 18.32 -17.60
C CYS A 475 -13.89 19.45 -18.63
N LYS A 476 -13.44 20.66 -18.34
CA LYS A 476 -13.51 21.79 -19.26
C LYS A 476 -12.73 21.52 -20.54
N ASN A 477 -11.52 21.00 -20.42
CA ASN A 477 -10.63 20.73 -21.56
C ASN A 477 -11.12 19.59 -22.45
N ASN A 478 -12.02 18.74 -21.94
CA ASN A 478 -12.59 17.60 -22.64
C ASN A 478 -14.10 17.75 -22.94
N SER A 479 -14.67 18.92 -22.68
CA SER A 479 -16.10 19.20 -22.88
C SER A 479 -16.45 19.44 -24.35
N MET A 480 -17.74 19.42 -24.67
CA MET A 480 -18.25 19.65 -26.04
C MET A 480 -17.82 20.99 -26.64
N ILE A 481 -17.51 22.00 -25.82
CA ILE A 481 -17.07 23.33 -26.25
C ILE A 481 -15.53 23.43 -26.36
N SER A 482 -14.77 22.38 -25.99
CA SER A 482 -13.30 22.35 -26.08
C SER A 482 -12.81 22.10 -27.50
N SER A 483 -11.49 22.28 -27.69
CA SER A 483 -10.80 21.91 -28.92
C SER A 483 -10.44 20.43 -29.01
N ASN A 484 -10.71 19.61 -27.97
CA ASN A 484 -10.36 18.18 -27.97
C ASN A 484 -11.05 17.47 -29.16
N PRO A 485 -10.29 16.78 -30.04
CA PRO A 485 -10.85 16.04 -31.18
C PRO A 485 -11.80 14.91 -30.73
N HIS A 486 -11.57 14.34 -29.53
CA HIS A 486 -12.35 13.23 -28.97
C HIS A 486 -13.49 13.69 -28.03
N LYS A 487 -13.85 14.96 -28.04
CA LYS A 487 -14.86 15.55 -27.12
C LYS A 487 -16.22 14.83 -27.11
N ARG A 488 -16.65 14.26 -28.24
CA ARG A 488 -17.91 13.51 -28.31
C ARG A 488 -17.82 12.21 -27.49
N GLN A 489 -16.72 11.48 -27.61
CA GLN A 489 -16.44 10.25 -26.87
C GLN A 489 -16.25 10.55 -25.37
N MET A 490 -15.57 11.66 -25.07
CA MET A 490 -15.29 12.10 -23.70
C MET A 490 -16.51 12.65 -22.97
N ASN A 491 -17.54 13.12 -23.68
CA ASN A 491 -18.68 13.83 -23.09
C ASN A 491 -19.37 13.04 -21.97
N LYS A 492 -19.52 11.72 -22.11
CA LYS A 492 -20.15 10.85 -21.07
C LYS A 492 -19.37 10.86 -19.75
N PHE A 493 -18.03 10.86 -19.82
CA PHE A 493 -17.14 10.92 -18.64
C PHE A 493 -17.19 12.30 -17.99
N VAL A 494 -17.04 13.35 -18.82
CA VAL A 494 -17.01 14.75 -18.38
C VAL A 494 -18.31 15.14 -17.68
N TRP A 495 -19.48 14.77 -18.26
CA TRP A 495 -20.77 15.09 -17.66
C TRP A 495 -20.96 14.41 -16.30
N ALA A 496 -20.62 13.12 -16.21
CA ALA A 496 -20.73 12.36 -14.97
C ALA A 496 -19.78 12.92 -13.88
N LEU A 497 -18.54 13.20 -14.23
CA LEU A 497 -17.56 13.78 -13.30
C LEU A 497 -17.98 15.16 -12.81
N SER A 498 -18.33 16.07 -13.71
CA SER A 498 -18.73 17.45 -13.36
C SER A 498 -19.92 17.45 -12.40
N LYS A 499 -20.94 16.61 -12.66
CA LYS A 499 -22.11 16.46 -11.80
C LYS A 499 -21.71 15.94 -10.42
N ASN A 500 -20.89 14.88 -10.37
CA ASN A 500 -20.54 14.26 -9.09
C ASN A 500 -19.59 15.12 -8.26
N VAL A 501 -18.68 15.87 -8.88
CA VAL A 501 -17.84 16.86 -8.17
C VAL A 501 -18.69 17.98 -7.57
N ALA A 502 -19.69 18.49 -8.30
CA ALA A 502 -20.63 19.49 -7.78
C ALA A 502 -21.43 18.95 -6.58
N ASN A 503 -21.92 17.72 -6.67
CA ASN A 503 -22.61 17.05 -5.56
C ASN A 503 -21.66 16.86 -4.36
N TRP A 504 -20.41 16.47 -4.58
CA TRP A 504 -19.40 16.28 -3.52
C TRP A 504 -19.19 17.56 -2.73
N GLN A 505 -19.01 18.70 -3.41
CA GLN A 505 -18.90 20.01 -2.76
C GLN A 505 -20.18 20.38 -1.99
N GLN A 506 -21.37 20.10 -2.57
CA GLN A 506 -22.65 20.37 -1.92
C GLN A 506 -22.83 19.52 -0.65
N TYR A 507 -22.50 18.21 -0.71
CA TYR A 507 -22.58 17.33 0.45
C TYR A 507 -21.60 17.77 1.55
N THR A 508 -20.37 18.15 1.17
CA THR A 508 -19.38 18.69 2.11
C THR A 508 -19.93 19.93 2.86
N MET A 509 -20.51 20.86 2.12
CA MET A 509 -21.09 22.07 2.71
C MET A 509 -22.27 21.74 3.65
N ARG A 510 -23.16 20.84 3.25
CA ARG A 510 -24.30 20.40 4.08
C ARG A 510 -23.82 19.72 5.37
N LEU A 511 -22.82 18.84 5.28
CA LEU A 511 -22.23 18.18 6.44
C LEU A 511 -21.54 19.18 7.37
N ALA A 512 -20.76 20.13 6.85
CA ALA A 512 -20.14 21.17 7.62
C ALA A 512 -21.14 22.05 8.40
N LEU A 513 -22.28 22.37 7.79
CA LEU A 513 -23.37 23.13 8.45
C LEU A 513 -24.05 22.31 9.56
N ARG A 514 -24.33 21.03 9.30
CA ARG A 514 -24.98 20.15 10.29
C ARG A 514 -24.05 19.81 11.45
N ALA A 515 -22.75 19.60 11.20
CA ALA A 515 -21.73 19.30 12.21
C ALA A 515 -21.55 20.42 13.26
N LYS A 516 -21.99 21.64 12.98
CA LYS A 516 -22.04 22.75 13.95
C LYS A 516 -23.07 22.52 15.05
N LYS A 517 -24.16 21.80 14.74
CA LYS A 517 -25.27 21.52 15.67
C LYS A 517 -25.13 20.15 16.31
N ASP A 518 -24.66 19.18 15.54
CA ASP A 518 -24.51 17.78 15.92
C ASP A 518 -23.21 17.23 15.33
N ARG A 519 -22.21 16.98 16.20
CA ARG A 519 -20.91 16.46 15.80
C ARG A 519 -20.94 15.01 15.41
N ASP A 520 -21.89 14.22 15.89
CA ASP A 520 -22.00 12.80 15.58
C ASP A 520 -22.34 12.55 14.12
N ILE A 521 -22.90 13.56 13.42
CA ILE A 521 -23.14 13.52 11.96
C ILE A 521 -21.84 13.28 11.17
N VAL A 522 -20.69 13.74 11.69
CA VAL A 522 -19.38 13.50 11.04
C VAL A 522 -19.06 12.02 11.09
N GLY A 523 -19.25 11.37 12.23
CA GLY A 523 -19.04 9.93 12.39
C GLY A 523 -19.99 9.09 11.53
N SER A 524 -21.29 9.42 11.57
CA SER A 524 -22.31 8.63 10.86
C SER A 524 -22.24 8.74 9.33
N ALA A 525 -21.72 9.87 8.79
CA ALA A 525 -21.62 10.08 7.34
C ALA A 525 -20.23 9.78 6.76
N SER A 526 -19.22 9.59 7.59
CA SER A 526 -17.81 9.60 7.15
C SER A 526 -17.48 8.49 6.17
N VAL A 527 -17.96 7.26 6.39
CA VAL A 527 -17.64 6.10 5.54
C VAL A 527 -18.27 6.27 4.15
N ASP A 528 -19.56 6.60 4.07
CA ASP A 528 -20.24 6.84 2.79
C ASP A 528 -19.60 8.02 2.04
N TYR A 529 -19.21 9.06 2.77
CA TYR A 529 -18.52 10.21 2.21
C TYR A 529 -17.15 9.83 1.62
N LEU A 530 -16.38 9.00 2.32
CA LEU A 530 -15.10 8.49 1.82
C LEU A 530 -15.28 7.63 0.58
N MET A 531 -16.23 6.69 0.60
CA MET A 531 -16.52 5.83 -0.56
C MET A 531 -16.94 6.66 -1.77
N TYR A 532 -17.80 7.67 -1.58
CA TYR A 532 -18.19 8.60 -2.63
C TYR A 532 -16.98 9.37 -3.20
N SER A 533 -16.08 9.82 -2.34
CA SER A 533 -14.82 10.49 -2.73
C SER A 533 -13.94 9.57 -3.58
N GLY A 534 -13.83 8.30 -3.19
CA GLY A 534 -13.08 7.28 -3.92
C GLY A 534 -13.64 7.02 -5.31
N TYR A 535 -14.96 6.91 -5.46
CA TYR A 535 -15.58 6.74 -6.78
C TYR A 535 -15.37 7.94 -7.70
N ILE A 536 -15.38 9.17 -7.18
CA ILE A 536 -15.06 10.36 -7.99
C ILE A 536 -13.60 10.31 -8.46
N MET A 537 -12.69 9.99 -7.56
CA MET A 537 -11.26 9.90 -7.87
C MET A 537 -10.97 8.80 -8.89
N MET A 538 -11.50 7.60 -8.70
CA MET A 538 -11.37 6.49 -9.65
C MET A 538 -11.98 6.84 -11.01
N GLY A 539 -13.17 7.45 -11.02
CA GLY A 539 -13.81 7.91 -12.25
C GLY A 539 -13.02 8.97 -13.01
N TYR A 540 -12.31 9.83 -12.30
CA TYR A 540 -11.39 10.81 -12.89
C TYR A 540 -10.21 10.13 -13.59
N PHE A 541 -9.56 9.16 -12.95
CA PHE A 541 -8.45 8.43 -13.58
C PHE A 541 -8.91 7.56 -14.74
N TRP A 542 -10.07 6.92 -14.63
CA TRP A 542 -10.66 6.23 -15.79
C TRP A 542 -10.91 7.17 -16.97
N ALA A 543 -11.33 8.41 -16.73
CA ALA A 543 -11.52 9.39 -17.79
C ALA A 543 -10.18 9.83 -18.41
N GLN A 544 -9.11 9.97 -17.63
CA GLN A 544 -7.76 10.25 -18.15
C GLN A 544 -7.25 9.10 -19.02
N MET A 545 -7.35 7.85 -18.53
CA MET A 545 -6.97 6.68 -19.32
C MET A 545 -7.76 6.59 -20.63
N ALA A 546 -9.07 6.87 -20.60
CA ALA A 546 -9.90 6.87 -21.79
C ALA A 546 -9.48 7.96 -22.79
N GLN A 547 -9.16 9.17 -22.33
CA GLN A 547 -8.63 10.24 -23.19
C GLN A 547 -7.36 9.79 -23.88
N THR A 548 -6.37 9.32 -23.11
CA THR A 548 -5.09 8.86 -23.61
C THR A 548 -5.24 7.72 -24.63
N ALA A 549 -6.14 6.77 -24.34
CA ALA A 549 -6.43 5.66 -25.25
C ALA A 549 -7.02 6.15 -26.59
N TYR A 550 -7.94 7.12 -26.57
CA TYR A 550 -8.50 7.71 -27.80
C TYR A 550 -7.42 8.44 -28.61
N GLU A 551 -6.52 9.17 -27.97
CA GLU A 551 -5.40 9.88 -28.61
C GLU A 551 -4.46 8.90 -29.29
N LYS A 552 -4.07 7.81 -28.63
CA LYS A 552 -3.20 6.77 -29.21
C LYS A 552 -3.85 6.03 -30.38
N LEU A 553 -5.12 5.61 -30.23
CA LEU A 553 -5.84 4.94 -31.30
C LEU A 553 -5.97 5.80 -32.57
N ALA A 554 -6.01 7.13 -32.43
CA ALA A 554 -6.04 8.02 -33.58
C ALA A 554 -4.68 8.07 -34.30
N THR A 555 -3.57 8.07 -33.56
CA THR A 555 -2.22 8.05 -34.14
C THR A 555 -1.86 6.73 -34.81
N ASP A 556 -2.30 5.59 -34.25
CA ASP A 556 -2.06 4.25 -34.81
C ASP A 556 -2.86 3.99 -36.12
N VAL A 557 -3.94 4.73 -36.35
CA VAL A 557 -4.74 4.63 -37.59
C VAL A 557 -4.13 5.47 -38.73
N GLU A 558 -3.32 6.48 -38.38
CA GLU A 558 -2.62 7.33 -39.35
C GLU A 558 -1.27 6.75 -39.82
N ASN A 559 -0.72 5.73 -39.10
CA ASN A 559 0.47 4.96 -39.45
C ASN A 559 0.10 3.57 -40.00
#